data_ccb7a3fd14d57ea1ee01ffe1ca6661ec
#
_entry.id   ccb7a3fd14d57ea1ee01ffe1ca6661ec
#
_cell.length_a   1.000
_cell.length_b   1.000
_cell.length_c   1.000
_cell.angle_alpha   90.00
_cell.angle_beta   90.00
_cell.angle_gamma   90.00
#
_symmetry.space_group_name_H-M   'P 1'
#
loop_
_entity.id
_entity.type
_entity.pdbx_description
1 polymer ?
#
loop_
_entity_poly.entity_id
_entity_poly.type
_entity_poly.pdbx_seq_one_letter_code
_entity_poly.pdbx_strand_id
1 'polypeptide(L)'
;MENNAVTEKKIPSSFIYFFGSFGGILFGYDIGVMTGALPFLQNDWNLHGDASIIGWITSSVMLGAIFGGALAGQLSDRLGRRKMILLSALIFVVGSILSGIAPHNGSYYLIGVRVLLGLAVGAASALVPAYMSEMAPAKLRGRLSGINQTMIVSGMLLSYIVDYMLKDLPETFAWRLMLGLAAVPAIILFLGVLRLPESPRFLVRGGKIDDARRVLGFIRPDDEVETELHQICETAKEESAARAENSWGVFLQSKYRYLVTAGVGVAAFQQFQGANAIFYYIPLIVEKATGQTASSQLMWPIIQGILLVLGSLIFLVIADRFNRRTLLRTGGLIMGLSFILPTILEMIFPDMDPIMIVVFLSIYVLFYAFTWAPLTWVLVGEIFPLAIRGRASGLASSFNWIGSFLVGLMFPIMTAAFSQAAVFAIFGV
;
A
#
# COMPACT_ATOMS: atom_id res chain seq x y z
N MET A 1 50.59 21.06 -3.31
CA MET A 1 49.57 20.21 -3.99
C MET A 1 48.27 20.42 -3.28
N GLU A 2 47.46 21.35 -3.78
CA GLU A 2 46.19 21.74 -3.22
C GLU A 2 45.21 20.59 -3.36
N ASN A 3 44.69 20.15 -2.22
CA ASN A 3 43.65 19.17 -2.11
C ASN A 3 42.36 19.82 -2.61
N ASN A 4 42.02 19.68 -3.90
CA ASN A 4 40.69 19.94 -4.43
C ASN A 4 39.74 18.85 -3.90
N ALA A 5 39.41 18.95 -2.63
CA ALA A 5 38.21 18.27 -2.09
C ALA A 5 37.02 18.95 -2.73
N VAL A 6 36.53 18.35 -3.82
CA VAL A 6 35.21 18.64 -4.37
C VAL A 6 34.24 18.42 -3.21
N THR A 7 33.76 19.52 -2.64
CA THR A 7 32.69 19.51 -1.66
C THR A 7 31.42 18.93 -2.36
N GLU A 8 31.33 17.62 -2.43
CA GLU A 8 30.07 16.95 -2.84
C GLU A 8 28.97 17.48 -1.93
N LYS A 9 28.01 18.20 -2.49
CA LYS A 9 26.89 18.78 -1.76
C LYS A 9 26.19 17.67 -0.97
N LYS A 10 26.22 17.74 0.36
CA LYS A 10 25.47 16.84 1.25
C LYS A 10 24.00 16.87 0.82
N ILE A 11 23.42 15.71 0.52
CA ILE A 11 22.00 15.60 0.19
C ILE A 11 21.23 15.78 1.51
N PRO A 12 20.26 16.72 1.61
CA PRO A 12 19.50 16.91 2.82
C PRO A 12 18.78 15.61 3.23
N SER A 13 18.90 15.21 4.49
CA SER A 13 18.22 14.01 5.01
C SER A 13 16.71 14.06 4.78
N SER A 14 16.10 15.25 4.84
CA SER A 14 14.69 15.47 4.51
C SER A 14 14.34 15.07 3.08
N PHE A 15 15.22 15.35 2.11
CA PHE A 15 15.04 14.95 0.71
C PHE A 15 15.05 13.41 0.57
N ILE A 16 15.99 12.75 1.25
CA ILE A 16 16.10 11.29 1.23
C ILE A 16 14.84 10.65 1.85
N TYR A 17 14.40 11.16 2.99
CA TYR A 17 13.21 10.62 3.69
C TYR A 17 11.93 10.89 2.90
N PHE A 18 11.78 12.06 2.30
CA PHE A 18 10.63 12.40 1.47
C PHE A 18 10.54 11.49 0.24
N PHE A 19 11.57 11.49 -0.62
CA PHE A 19 11.56 10.68 -1.85
C PHE A 19 11.68 9.18 -1.57
N GLY A 20 12.36 8.79 -0.50
CA GLY A 20 12.40 7.42 -0.04
C GLY A 20 11.02 6.89 0.40
N SER A 21 10.12 7.74 0.91
CA SER A 21 8.76 7.37 1.29
C SER A 21 7.72 7.64 0.18
N PHE A 22 8.08 8.38 -0.86
CA PHE A 22 7.18 8.83 -1.93
C PHE A 22 6.57 7.66 -2.73
N GLY A 23 7.22 6.51 -2.73
CA GLY A 23 6.64 5.28 -3.29
C GLY A 23 5.30 4.89 -2.67
N GLY A 24 5.05 5.27 -1.41
CA GLY A 24 3.75 5.14 -0.76
C GLY A 24 2.65 5.93 -1.48
N ILE A 25 2.95 7.14 -1.96
CA ILE A 25 1.99 7.96 -2.74
C ILE A 25 1.57 7.24 -4.02
N LEU A 26 2.49 6.58 -4.73
CA LEU A 26 2.13 5.83 -5.94
C LEU A 26 1.16 4.69 -5.64
N PHE A 27 1.45 3.94 -4.59
CA PHE A 27 0.58 2.85 -4.17
C PHE A 27 -0.81 3.36 -3.79
N GLY A 28 -0.89 4.41 -2.98
CA GLY A 28 -2.16 5.02 -2.60
C GLY A 28 -2.91 5.63 -3.78
N TYR A 29 -2.21 6.30 -4.68
CA TYR A 29 -2.81 6.89 -5.88
C TYR A 29 -3.44 5.85 -6.79
N ASP A 30 -2.78 4.70 -7.01
CA ASP A 30 -3.34 3.63 -7.84
C ASP A 30 -4.62 3.01 -7.26
N ILE A 31 -4.67 2.85 -5.92
CA ILE A 31 -5.90 2.40 -5.26
C ILE A 31 -7.02 3.42 -5.48
N GLY A 32 -6.73 4.69 -5.19
CA GLY A 32 -7.74 5.72 -5.20
C GLY A 32 -8.24 6.06 -6.60
N VAL A 33 -7.36 6.14 -7.59
CA VAL A 33 -7.75 6.50 -8.97
C VAL A 33 -8.73 5.51 -9.58
N MET A 34 -8.65 4.23 -9.22
CA MET A 34 -9.60 3.24 -9.69
C MET A 34 -10.99 3.44 -9.11
N THR A 35 -11.08 3.96 -7.90
CA THR A 35 -12.36 4.30 -7.24
C THR A 35 -13.14 5.32 -8.04
N GLY A 36 -12.47 6.39 -8.51
CA GLY A 36 -13.10 7.42 -9.31
C GLY A 36 -13.33 7.03 -10.77
N ALA A 37 -12.37 6.32 -11.36
CA ALA A 37 -12.44 5.91 -12.77
C ALA A 37 -13.48 4.81 -13.04
N LEU A 38 -13.75 3.94 -12.08
CA LEU A 38 -14.60 2.76 -12.24
C LEU A 38 -16.03 3.08 -12.72
N PRO A 39 -16.77 4.06 -12.15
CA PRO A 39 -18.11 4.40 -12.63
C PRO A 39 -18.13 4.83 -14.09
N PHE A 40 -17.17 5.65 -14.50
CA PHE A 40 -17.06 6.13 -15.91
C PHE A 40 -16.70 4.99 -16.85
N LEU A 41 -15.80 4.09 -16.44
CA LEU A 41 -15.43 2.91 -17.19
C LEU A 41 -16.63 1.96 -17.39
N GLN A 42 -17.42 1.75 -16.33
CA GLN A 42 -18.62 0.91 -16.40
C GLN A 42 -19.65 1.46 -17.39
N ASN A 43 -19.85 2.77 -17.42
CA ASN A 43 -20.74 3.42 -18.35
C ASN A 43 -20.19 3.35 -19.79
N ASP A 44 -18.92 3.72 -20.00
CA ASP A 44 -18.28 3.76 -21.33
C ASP A 44 -18.25 2.38 -22.00
N TRP A 45 -18.05 1.31 -21.24
CA TRP A 45 -17.96 -0.06 -21.74
C TRP A 45 -19.21 -0.92 -21.49
N ASN A 46 -20.27 -0.32 -20.92
CA ASN A 46 -21.54 -0.99 -20.58
C ASN A 46 -21.36 -2.27 -19.76
N LEU A 47 -20.55 -2.18 -18.68
CA LEU A 47 -20.19 -3.33 -17.83
C LEU A 47 -21.14 -3.56 -16.64
N HIS A 48 -22.27 -2.87 -16.54
CA HIS A 48 -23.18 -2.96 -15.39
C HIS A 48 -23.70 -4.38 -15.09
N GLY A 49 -23.72 -5.27 -16.08
CA GLY A 49 -24.09 -6.67 -15.91
C GLY A 49 -22.92 -7.62 -15.63
N ASP A 50 -21.66 -7.17 -15.73
CA ASP A 50 -20.46 -8.01 -15.73
C ASP A 50 -19.63 -7.83 -14.44
N ALA A 51 -20.23 -8.23 -13.30
CA ALA A 51 -19.59 -8.14 -11.99
C ALA A 51 -18.20 -8.83 -11.95
N SER A 52 -18.02 -9.92 -12.69
CA SER A 52 -16.75 -10.64 -12.77
C SER A 52 -15.67 -9.79 -13.45
N ILE A 53 -15.97 -9.18 -14.60
CA ILE A 53 -15.01 -8.32 -15.32
C ILE A 53 -14.64 -7.10 -14.48
N ILE A 54 -15.61 -6.49 -13.80
CA ILE A 54 -15.37 -5.38 -12.87
C ILE A 54 -14.41 -5.81 -11.76
N GLY A 55 -14.67 -6.96 -11.15
CA GLY A 55 -13.79 -7.53 -10.11
C GLY A 55 -12.38 -7.79 -10.62
N TRP A 56 -12.21 -8.32 -11.83
CA TRP A 56 -10.90 -8.53 -12.45
C TRP A 56 -10.19 -7.20 -12.76
N ILE A 57 -10.86 -6.23 -13.34
CA ILE A 57 -10.26 -4.91 -13.63
C ILE A 57 -9.76 -4.26 -12.33
N THR A 58 -10.55 -4.26 -11.26
CA THR A 58 -10.18 -3.62 -10.00
C THR A 58 -9.07 -4.37 -9.26
N SER A 59 -9.12 -5.70 -9.21
CA SER A 59 -8.21 -6.52 -8.38
C SER A 59 -6.92 -6.95 -9.09
N SER A 60 -6.83 -6.84 -10.40
CA SER A 60 -5.68 -7.33 -11.18
C SER A 60 -4.34 -6.68 -10.77
N VAL A 61 -4.34 -5.44 -10.28
CA VAL A 61 -3.14 -4.82 -9.69
C VAL A 61 -2.63 -5.61 -8.49
N MET A 62 -3.54 -6.09 -7.61
CA MET A 62 -3.14 -6.89 -6.45
C MET A 62 -2.55 -8.22 -6.87
N LEU A 63 -3.07 -8.84 -7.92
CA LEU A 63 -2.48 -10.04 -8.50
C LEU A 63 -1.04 -9.79 -8.96
N GLY A 64 -0.79 -8.70 -9.66
CA GLY A 64 0.55 -8.26 -10.02
C GLY A 64 1.43 -7.99 -8.80
N ALA A 65 0.86 -7.39 -7.74
CA ALA A 65 1.59 -7.03 -6.53
C ALA A 65 2.07 -8.26 -5.73
N ILE A 66 1.34 -9.39 -5.76
CA ILE A 66 1.79 -10.66 -5.19
C ILE A 66 3.15 -11.06 -5.78
N PHE A 67 3.24 -11.08 -7.11
CA PHE A 67 4.48 -11.44 -7.81
C PHE A 67 5.55 -10.36 -7.70
N GLY A 68 5.17 -9.09 -7.82
CA GLY A 68 6.08 -7.95 -7.70
C GLY A 68 6.77 -7.90 -6.34
N GLY A 69 6.04 -8.07 -5.26
CA GLY A 69 6.58 -8.12 -3.90
C GLY A 69 7.49 -9.33 -3.66
N ALA A 70 7.09 -10.51 -4.16
CA ALA A 70 7.87 -11.73 -4.02
C ALA A 70 9.22 -11.67 -4.78
N LEU A 71 9.22 -11.09 -5.98
CA LEU A 71 10.42 -10.97 -6.82
C LEU A 71 11.33 -9.82 -6.37
N ALA A 72 10.76 -8.75 -5.85
CA ALA A 72 11.48 -7.53 -5.50
C ALA A 72 12.60 -7.77 -4.49
N GLY A 73 12.38 -8.61 -3.49
CA GLY A 73 13.39 -8.96 -2.49
C GLY A 73 14.62 -9.57 -3.13
N GLN A 74 14.44 -10.60 -3.98
CA GLN A 74 15.53 -11.31 -4.63
C GLN A 74 16.27 -10.44 -5.66
N LEU A 75 15.51 -9.69 -6.46
CA LEU A 75 16.09 -8.79 -7.46
C LEU A 75 16.82 -7.61 -6.82
N SER A 76 16.31 -7.05 -5.73
CA SER A 76 16.96 -5.94 -5.03
C SER A 76 18.25 -6.34 -4.32
N ASP A 77 18.39 -7.61 -3.93
CA ASP A 77 19.65 -8.13 -3.38
C ASP A 77 20.75 -8.23 -4.44
N ARG A 78 20.38 -8.30 -5.74
CA ARG A 78 21.32 -8.34 -6.87
C ARG A 78 21.54 -6.98 -7.52
N LEU A 79 20.48 -6.23 -7.77
CA LEU A 79 20.53 -4.98 -8.54
C LEU A 79 20.67 -3.74 -7.67
N GLY A 80 20.33 -3.81 -6.38
CA GLY A 80 20.31 -2.69 -5.46
C GLY A 80 18.90 -2.13 -5.25
N ARG A 81 18.72 -1.46 -4.12
CA ARG A 81 17.40 -0.91 -3.72
C ARG A 81 17.00 0.26 -4.62
N ARG A 82 17.93 1.19 -4.83
CA ARG A 82 17.69 2.37 -5.67
C ARG A 82 17.30 2.02 -7.09
N LYS A 83 18.04 1.11 -7.75
CA LYS A 83 17.77 0.70 -9.13
C LYS A 83 16.41 0.02 -9.25
N MET A 84 16.04 -0.80 -8.28
CA MET A 84 14.75 -1.45 -8.26
C MET A 84 13.59 -0.49 -8.06
N ILE A 85 13.75 0.54 -7.21
CA ILE A 85 12.73 1.60 -7.07
C ILE A 85 12.59 2.39 -8.37
N LEU A 86 13.70 2.71 -9.05
CA LEU A 86 13.67 3.36 -10.37
C LEU A 86 12.94 2.51 -11.42
N LEU A 87 13.23 1.21 -11.46
CA LEU A 87 12.55 0.28 -12.36
C LEU A 87 11.06 0.20 -12.08
N SER A 88 10.67 0.13 -10.80
CA SER A 88 9.25 0.15 -10.40
C SER A 88 8.57 1.44 -10.82
N ALA A 89 9.20 2.59 -10.61
CA ALA A 89 8.65 3.89 -11.04
C ALA A 89 8.49 3.96 -12.57
N LEU A 90 9.47 3.44 -13.34
CA LEU A 90 9.39 3.39 -14.80
C LEU A 90 8.25 2.49 -15.28
N ILE A 91 8.11 1.28 -14.71
CA ILE A 91 7.01 0.37 -15.03
C ILE A 91 5.66 1.03 -14.70
N PHE A 92 5.59 1.77 -13.59
CA PHE A 92 4.38 2.47 -13.20
C PHE A 92 4.03 3.59 -14.20
N VAL A 93 5.00 4.39 -14.65
CA VAL A 93 4.79 5.40 -15.70
C VAL A 93 4.24 4.77 -16.97
N VAL A 94 4.92 3.73 -17.46
CA VAL A 94 4.50 3.02 -18.68
C VAL A 94 3.10 2.42 -18.53
N GLY A 95 2.85 1.73 -17.42
CA GLY A 95 1.55 1.11 -17.15
C GLY A 95 0.41 2.13 -17.02
N SER A 96 0.67 3.28 -16.40
CA SER A 96 -0.33 4.36 -16.30
C SER A 96 -0.68 4.95 -17.66
N ILE A 97 0.32 5.21 -18.51
CA ILE A 97 0.10 5.68 -19.88
C ILE A 97 -0.68 4.63 -20.69
N LEU A 98 -0.27 3.36 -20.62
CA LEU A 98 -0.97 2.27 -21.29
C LEU A 98 -2.42 2.12 -20.80
N SER A 99 -2.68 2.34 -19.51
CA SER A 99 -4.05 2.34 -18.98
C SER A 99 -4.89 3.49 -19.59
N GLY A 100 -4.31 4.69 -19.70
CA GLY A 100 -4.98 5.86 -20.27
C GLY A 100 -5.29 5.76 -21.76
N ILE A 101 -4.54 4.96 -22.52
CA ILE A 101 -4.74 4.73 -23.95
C ILE A 101 -5.45 3.40 -24.25
N ALA A 102 -6.07 2.77 -23.25
CA ALA A 102 -6.75 1.49 -23.44
C ALA A 102 -7.82 1.58 -24.55
N PRO A 103 -7.90 0.58 -25.45
CA PRO A 103 -8.87 0.56 -26.52
C PRO A 103 -10.29 0.46 -25.96
N HIS A 104 -11.29 0.89 -26.76
CA HIS A 104 -12.70 0.73 -26.39
C HIS A 104 -13.03 -0.76 -26.23
N ASN A 105 -13.77 -1.12 -25.17
CA ASN A 105 -14.08 -2.51 -24.79
C ASN A 105 -12.83 -3.41 -24.57
N GLY A 106 -11.69 -2.82 -24.27
CA GLY A 106 -10.43 -3.53 -24.03
C GLY A 106 -10.27 -4.05 -22.60
N SER A 107 -11.28 -4.70 -22.00
CA SER A 107 -11.24 -5.17 -20.61
C SER A 107 -10.04 -6.07 -20.33
N TYR A 108 -9.76 -7.05 -21.18
CA TYR A 108 -8.61 -7.94 -21.02
C TYR A 108 -7.25 -7.22 -21.20
N TYR A 109 -7.20 -6.23 -22.09
CA TYR A 109 -6.02 -5.37 -22.23
C TYR A 109 -5.78 -4.60 -20.93
N LEU A 110 -6.82 -3.95 -20.38
CA LEU A 110 -6.70 -3.18 -19.14
C LEU A 110 -6.32 -4.07 -17.96
N ILE A 111 -6.90 -5.27 -17.84
CA ILE A 111 -6.50 -6.27 -16.84
C ILE A 111 -5.00 -6.58 -16.95
N GLY A 112 -4.50 -6.87 -18.15
CA GLY A 112 -3.07 -7.14 -18.37
C GLY A 112 -2.16 -5.98 -17.99
N VAL A 113 -2.53 -4.75 -18.37
CA VAL A 113 -1.79 -3.54 -18.02
C VAL A 113 -1.82 -3.30 -16.50
N ARG A 114 -2.95 -3.55 -15.83
CA ARG A 114 -3.06 -3.42 -14.38
C ARG A 114 -2.25 -4.48 -13.63
N VAL A 115 -2.10 -5.70 -14.16
CA VAL A 115 -1.15 -6.68 -13.61
C VAL A 115 0.28 -6.15 -13.72
N LEU A 116 0.65 -5.54 -14.84
CA LEU A 116 1.97 -4.90 -15.01
C LEU A 116 2.18 -3.77 -14.00
N LEU A 117 1.19 -2.88 -13.79
CA LEU A 117 1.21 -1.87 -12.73
C LEU A 117 1.39 -2.52 -11.35
N GLY A 118 0.69 -3.62 -11.11
CA GLY A 118 0.77 -4.38 -9.88
C GLY A 118 2.18 -4.89 -9.57
N LEU A 119 2.94 -5.34 -10.56
CA LEU A 119 4.34 -5.71 -10.37
C LEU A 119 5.15 -4.54 -9.78
N ALA A 120 4.92 -3.32 -10.30
CA ALA A 120 5.60 -2.12 -9.79
C ALA A 120 5.14 -1.76 -8.36
N VAL A 121 3.83 -1.81 -8.10
CA VAL A 121 3.23 -1.53 -6.79
C VAL A 121 3.74 -2.51 -5.74
N GLY A 122 3.72 -3.81 -6.03
CA GLY A 122 4.21 -4.86 -5.14
C GLY A 122 5.71 -4.72 -4.85
N ALA A 123 6.51 -4.44 -5.88
CA ALA A 123 7.93 -4.18 -5.70
C ALA A 123 8.17 -2.94 -4.83
N ALA A 124 7.51 -1.82 -5.12
CA ALA A 124 7.66 -0.59 -4.36
C ALA A 124 7.21 -0.75 -2.90
N SER A 125 6.11 -1.49 -2.63
CA SER A 125 5.60 -1.75 -1.28
C SER A 125 6.59 -2.51 -0.40
N ALA A 126 7.41 -3.37 -0.98
CA ALA A 126 8.46 -4.10 -0.26
C ALA A 126 9.76 -3.27 -0.14
N LEU A 127 10.16 -2.58 -1.23
CA LEU A 127 11.45 -1.92 -1.34
C LEU A 127 11.51 -0.57 -0.63
N VAL A 128 10.43 0.20 -0.66
CA VAL A 128 10.39 1.56 -0.07
C VAL A 128 10.60 1.50 1.44
N PRO A 129 9.85 0.71 2.23
CA PRO A 129 10.11 0.57 3.66
C PRO A 129 11.50 -0.01 3.96
N ALA A 130 11.97 -0.97 3.16
CA ALA A 130 13.30 -1.56 3.31
C ALA A 130 14.39 -0.50 3.09
N TYR A 131 14.34 0.25 2.00
CA TYR A 131 15.27 1.34 1.71
C TYR A 131 15.27 2.38 2.83
N MET A 132 14.08 2.80 3.29
CA MET A 132 13.95 3.77 4.38
C MET A 132 14.53 3.26 5.69
N SER A 133 14.33 1.98 6.02
CA SER A 133 14.90 1.38 7.23
C SER A 133 16.43 1.27 7.17
N GLU A 134 17.00 1.11 5.98
CA GLU A 134 18.45 1.05 5.73
C GLU A 134 19.12 2.43 5.73
N MET A 135 18.37 3.48 5.32
CA MET A 135 18.87 4.88 5.29
C MET A 135 18.67 5.61 6.62
N ALA A 136 17.68 5.22 7.41
CA ALA A 136 17.30 5.90 8.64
C ALA A 136 18.20 5.54 9.83
N PRO A 137 18.53 6.52 10.71
CA PRO A 137 19.08 6.24 12.02
C PRO A 137 18.14 5.33 12.82
N ALA A 138 18.70 4.48 13.70
CA ALA A 138 17.93 3.55 14.51
C ALA A 138 16.78 4.21 15.28
N LYS A 139 17.00 5.42 15.81
CA LYS A 139 16.03 6.22 16.56
C LYS A 139 14.80 6.67 15.74
N LEU A 140 14.92 6.78 14.41
CA LEU A 140 13.87 7.31 13.54
C LEU A 140 13.12 6.25 12.73
N ARG A 141 13.57 4.98 12.74
CA ARG A 141 13.01 3.90 11.90
C ARG A 141 11.50 3.69 12.09
N GLY A 142 11.04 3.66 13.34
CA GLY A 142 9.60 3.50 13.63
C GLY A 142 8.77 4.68 13.12
N ARG A 143 9.26 5.90 13.32
CA ARG A 143 8.59 7.12 12.85
C ARG A 143 8.51 7.19 11.32
N LEU A 144 9.55 6.76 10.62
CA LEU A 144 9.59 6.75 9.15
C LEU A 144 8.67 5.68 8.54
N SER A 145 8.45 4.55 9.23
CA SER A 145 7.43 3.59 8.82
C SER A 145 6.02 4.18 8.90
N GLY A 146 5.73 4.98 9.93
CA GLY A 146 4.47 5.73 10.04
C GLY A 146 4.31 6.76 8.91
N ILE A 147 5.38 7.45 8.54
CA ILE A 147 5.37 8.40 7.41
C ILE A 147 5.02 7.69 6.10
N ASN A 148 5.55 6.50 5.84
CA ASN A 148 5.19 5.73 4.65
C ASN A 148 3.69 5.43 4.58
N GLN A 149 3.06 5.04 5.70
CA GLN A 149 1.61 4.83 5.76
C GLN A 149 0.84 6.14 5.48
N THR A 150 1.27 7.25 6.06
CA THR A 150 0.67 8.57 5.79
C THR A 150 0.82 8.95 4.31
N MET A 151 1.94 8.65 3.66
CA MET A 151 2.14 8.87 2.22
C MET A 151 1.16 8.04 1.38
N ILE A 152 0.88 6.77 1.75
CA ILE A 152 -0.09 5.92 1.06
C ILE A 152 -1.48 6.57 1.10
N VAL A 153 -1.98 6.90 2.28
CA VAL A 153 -3.34 7.48 2.39
C VAL A 153 -3.42 8.89 1.81
N SER A 154 -2.33 9.65 1.81
CA SER A 154 -2.25 10.94 1.12
C SER A 154 -2.29 10.79 -0.41
N GLY A 155 -1.68 9.72 -0.94
CA GLY A 155 -1.78 9.35 -2.35
C GLY A 155 -3.22 9.01 -2.75
N MET A 156 -3.94 8.27 -1.91
CA MET A 156 -5.37 7.99 -2.12
C MET A 156 -6.19 9.28 -2.16
N LEU A 157 -6.01 10.16 -1.16
CA LEU A 157 -6.72 11.44 -1.12
C LEU A 157 -6.41 12.30 -2.35
N LEU A 158 -5.14 12.34 -2.77
CA LEU A 158 -4.73 13.08 -3.97
C LEU A 158 -5.45 12.57 -5.21
N SER A 159 -5.53 11.25 -5.41
CA SER A 159 -6.25 10.67 -6.54
C SER A 159 -7.74 10.99 -6.49
N TYR A 160 -8.39 10.89 -5.33
CA TYR A 160 -9.82 11.24 -5.19
C TYR A 160 -10.11 12.69 -5.56
N ILE A 161 -9.21 13.62 -5.19
CA ILE A 161 -9.34 15.04 -5.58
C ILE A 161 -9.19 15.19 -7.10
N VAL A 162 -8.21 14.52 -7.71
CA VAL A 162 -8.00 14.56 -9.17
C VAL A 162 -9.20 13.98 -9.90
N ASP A 163 -9.71 12.83 -9.46
CA ASP A 163 -10.89 12.19 -10.05
C ASP A 163 -12.12 13.11 -9.97
N TYR A 164 -12.33 13.75 -8.82
CA TYR A 164 -13.42 14.71 -8.65
C TYR A 164 -13.29 15.92 -9.58
N MET A 165 -12.07 16.41 -9.80
CA MET A 165 -11.83 17.54 -10.72
C MET A 165 -12.11 17.17 -12.18
N LEU A 166 -12.01 15.89 -12.54
CA LEU A 166 -12.21 15.37 -13.90
C LEU A 166 -13.62 14.83 -14.15
N LYS A 167 -14.49 14.82 -13.14
CA LYS A 167 -15.83 14.17 -13.20
C LYS A 167 -16.78 14.76 -14.26
N ASP A 168 -16.60 16.03 -14.62
CA ASP A 168 -17.47 16.73 -15.57
C ASP A 168 -17.00 16.58 -17.04
N LEU A 169 -15.92 15.83 -17.28
CA LEU A 169 -15.45 15.50 -18.60
C LEU A 169 -16.30 14.35 -19.23
N PRO A 170 -16.34 14.23 -20.57
CA PRO A 170 -16.97 13.09 -21.22
C PRO A 170 -16.48 11.76 -20.66
N GLU A 171 -17.36 10.82 -20.36
CA GLU A 171 -17.06 9.55 -19.69
C GLU A 171 -15.88 8.81 -20.33
N THR A 172 -15.88 8.69 -21.65
CA THR A 172 -14.81 8.03 -22.42
C THR A 172 -13.43 8.64 -22.21
N PHE A 173 -13.37 9.94 -21.92
CA PHE A 173 -12.12 10.66 -21.71
C PHE A 173 -11.75 10.76 -20.22
N ALA A 174 -12.75 10.93 -19.36
CA ALA A 174 -12.55 11.12 -17.93
C ALA A 174 -11.73 9.98 -17.29
N TRP A 175 -12.18 8.73 -17.39
CA TRP A 175 -11.48 7.60 -16.76
C TRP A 175 -10.09 7.34 -17.36
N ARG A 176 -9.93 7.58 -18.68
CA ARG A 176 -8.62 7.45 -19.34
C ARG A 176 -7.62 8.47 -18.79
N LEU A 177 -8.08 9.72 -18.63
CA LEU A 177 -7.25 10.78 -18.08
C LEU A 177 -6.95 10.55 -16.60
N MET A 178 -7.93 10.11 -15.81
CA MET A 178 -7.73 9.73 -14.41
C MET A 178 -6.60 8.69 -14.28
N LEU A 179 -6.71 7.55 -14.98
CA LEU A 179 -5.69 6.49 -14.95
C LEU A 179 -4.35 6.94 -15.52
N GLY A 180 -4.34 7.72 -16.60
CA GLY A 180 -3.11 8.20 -17.24
C GLY A 180 -2.34 9.20 -16.36
N LEU A 181 -3.04 10.05 -15.62
CA LEU A 181 -2.42 11.03 -14.71
C LEU A 181 -1.67 10.39 -13.53
N ALA A 182 -1.91 9.12 -13.23
CA ALA A 182 -1.08 8.37 -12.29
C ALA A 182 0.41 8.32 -12.69
N ALA A 183 0.73 8.57 -13.96
CA ALA A 183 2.11 8.73 -14.42
C ALA A 183 2.81 9.94 -13.80
N VAL A 184 2.08 11.02 -13.45
CA VAL A 184 2.68 12.26 -12.92
C VAL A 184 3.42 12.02 -11.59
N PRO A 185 2.81 11.50 -10.53
CA PRO A 185 3.53 11.19 -9.31
C PRO A 185 4.63 10.14 -9.53
N ALA A 186 4.47 9.22 -10.48
CA ALA A 186 5.51 8.24 -10.81
C ALA A 186 6.74 8.89 -11.45
N ILE A 187 6.56 9.87 -12.34
CA ILE A 187 7.65 10.67 -12.92
C ILE A 187 8.37 11.47 -11.81
N ILE A 188 7.62 12.07 -10.89
CA ILE A 188 8.20 12.81 -9.76
C ILE A 188 9.05 11.87 -8.90
N LEU A 189 8.55 10.67 -8.58
CA LEU A 189 9.33 9.67 -7.86
C LEU A 189 10.60 9.29 -8.64
N PHE A 190 10.47 8.98 -9.92
CA PHE A 190 11.59 8.59 -10.77
C PHE A 190 12.71 9.64 -10.76
N LEU A 191 12.35 10.90 -10.99
CA LEU A 191 13.30 12.02 -10.97
C LEU A 191 13.92 12.24 -9.59
N GLY A 192 13.15 12.11 -8.52
CA GLY A 192 13.64 12.22 -7.15
C GLY A 192 14.64 11.11 -6.80
N VAL A 193 14.30 9.87 -7.12
CA VAL A 193 15.15 8.70 -6.82
C VAL A 193 16.43 8.69 -7.66
N LEU A 194 16.46 9.32 -8.83
CA LEU A 194 17.70 9.50 -9.58
C LEU A 194 18.82 10.21 -8.78
N ARG A 195 18.43 11.06 -7.82
CA ARG A 195 19.37 11.79 -6.95
C ARG A 195 19.63 11.09 -5.61
N LEU A 196 18.91 10.03 -5.29
CA LEU A 196 19.12 9.29 -4.06
C LEU A 196 20.38 8.41 -4.16
N PRO A 197 21.12 8.23 -3.06
CA PRO A 197 22.22 7.26 -3.00
C PRO A 197 21.70 5.83 -2.91
N GLU A 198 22.56 4.85 -3.16
CA GLU A 198 22.25 3.44 -2.88
C GLU A 198 22.34 3.16 -1.38
N SER A 199 21.68 2.08 -0.93
CA SER A 199 21.69 1.70 0.49
C SER A 199 23.11 1.33 0.98
N PRO A 200 23.56 1.87 2.15
CA PRO A 200 24.83 1.46 2.73
C PRO A 200 24.92 -0.03 3.01
N ARG A 201 23.83 -0.65 3.45
CA ARG A 201 23.78 -2.11 3.72
C ARG A 201 23.95 -2.92 2.44
N PHE A 202 23.34 -2.50 1.35
CA PHE A 202 23.53 -3.13 0.05
C PHE A 202 24.97 -3.02 -0.43
N LEU A 203 25.59 -1.85 -0.29
CA LEU A 203 27.00 -1.60 -0.68
C LEU A 203 27.96 -2.47 0.12
N VAL A 204 27.76 -2.60 1.45
CA VAL A 204 28.57 -3.47 2.31
C VAL A 204 28.44 -4.93 1.89
N ARG A 205 27.23 -5.42 1.63
CA ARG A 205 27.02 -6.80 1.13
C ARG A 205 27.71 -7.06 -0.21
N GLY A 206 27.82 -6.03 -1.05
CA GLY A 206 28.52 -6.07 -2.33
C GLY A 206 30.04 -5.86 -2.22
N GLY A 207 30.62 -5.77 -1.02
CA GLY A 207 32.04 -5.53 -0.76
C GLY A 207 32.50 -4.09 -1.05
N LYS A 208 31.59 -3.16 -1.31
CA LYS A 208 31.88 -1.76 -1.64
C LYS A 208 31.91 -0.87 -0.39
N ILE A 209 32.89 -1.15 0.49
CA ILE A 209 32.96 -0.52 1.81
C ILE A 209 33.18 1.00 1.74
N ASP A 210 34.03 1.47 0.81
CA ASP A 210 34.32 2.89 0.64
C ASP A 210 33.11 3.69 0.11
N ASP A 211 32.32 3.08 -0.79
CA ASP A 211 31.07 3.69 -1.25
C ASP A 211 30.05 3.75 -0.10
N ALA A 212 29.97 2.70 0.74
CA ALA A 212 29.09 2.70 1.91
C ALA A 212 29.48 3.79 2.91
N ARG A 213 30.80 3.95 3.18
CA ARG A 213 31.34 5.02 4.02
C ARG A 213 30.96 6.40 3.47
N ARG A 214 31.12 6.62 2.17
CA ARG A 214 30.73 7.88 1.51
C ARG A 214 29.24 8.19 1.68
N VAL A 215 28.37 7.20 1.46
CA VAL A 215 26.93 7.36 1.64
C VAL A 215 26.57 7.67 3.09
N LEU A 216 27.18 6.98 4.06
CA LEU A 216 26.99 7.26 5.48
C LEU A 216 27.40 8.70 5.82
N GLY A 217 28.50 9.21 5.25
CA GLY A 217 28.93 10.60 5.42
C GLY A 217 27.95 11.65 4.89
N PHE A 218 27.05 11.29 3.95
CA PHE A 218 25.98 12.20 3.52
C PHE A 218 24.80 12.27 4.49
N ILE A 219 24.57 11.23 5.29
CA ILE A 219 23.35 11.06 6.07
C ILE A 219 23.58 11.00 7.60
N ARG A 220 24.84 10.95 8.03
CA ARG A 220 25.24 10.89 9.44
C ARG A 220 26.23 12.00 9.80
N PRO A 221 26.33 12.34 11.08
CA PRO A 221 27.46 13.09 11.63
C PRO A 221 28.77 12.31 11.43
N ASP A 222 29.86 13.02 11.19
CA ASP A 222 31.16 12.42 10.85
C ASP A 222 31.70 11.49 11.96
N ASP A 223 31.38 11.75 13.22
CA ASP A 223 31.74 10.96 14.39
C ASP A 223 30.98 9.62 14.50
N GLU A 224 29.80 9.50 13.88
CA GLU A 224 28.99 8.27 13.90
C GLU A 224 29.27 7.33 12.71
N VAL A 225 29.91 7.82 11.62
CA VAL A 225 30.06 7.10 10.34
C VAL A 225 30.81 5.77 10.52
N GLU A 226 31.99 5.78 11.14
CA GLU A 226 32.80 4.57 11.29
C GLU A 226 32.16 3.56 12.25
N THR A 227 31.50 4.04 13.31
CA THR A 227 30.79 3.18 14.25
C THR A 227 29.62 2.46 13.59
N GLU A 228 28.79 3.20 12.81
CA GLU A 228 27.66 2.60 12.09
C GLU A 228 28.14 1.68 10.97
N LEU A 229 29.19 2.04 10.24
CA LEU A 229 29.78 1.19 9.19
C LEU A 229 30.24 -0.15 9.77
N HIS A 230 30.93 -0.14 10.90
CA HIS A 230 31.37 -1.36 11.58
C HIS A 230 30.17 -2.24 11.99
N GLN A 231 29.13 -1.65 12.57
CA GLN A 231 27.91 -2.36 12.93
C GLN A 231 27.21 -2.99 11.70
N ILE A 232 27.17 -2.28 10.59
CA ILE A 232 26.57 -2.80 9.33
C ILE A 232 27.41 -3.98 8.82
N CYS A 233 28.74 -3.91 8.87
CA CYS A 233 29.62 -5.00 8.45
C CYS A 233 29.46 -6.25 9.32
N GLU A 234 29.35 -6.10 10.64
CA GLU A 234 29.11 -7.23 11.55
C GLU A 234 27.74 -7.86 11.31
N THR A 235 26.67 -7.04 11.24
CA THR A 235 25.33 -7.53 10.93
C THR A 235 25.28 -8.29 9.59
N ALA A 236 26.00 -7.79 8.56
CA ALA A 236 26.05 -8.45 7.25
C ALA A 236 26.74 -9.82 7.32
N LYS A 237 27.78 -9.99 8.17
CA LYS A 237 28.43 -11.29 8.40
C LYS A 237 27.50 -12.26 9.13
N GLU A 238 26.82 -11.81 10.16
CA GLU A 238 25.84 -12.62 10.91
C GLU A 238 24.68 -13.08 10.03
N GLU A 239 24.13 -12.17 9.21
CA GLU A 239 23.05 -12.50 8.26
C GLU A 239 23.51 -13.53 7.21
N SER A 240 24.75 -13.43 6.73
CA SER A 240 25.31 -14.39 5.76
C SER A 240 25.42 -15.78 6.37
N ALA A 241 25.88 -15.87 7.61
CA ALA A 241 25.99 -17.15 8.35
C ALA A 241 24.59 -17.76 8.59
N ALA A 242 23.64 -16.94 9.05
CA ALA A 242 22.25 -17.38 9.28
C ALA A 242 21.52 -17.81 8.00
N ARG A 243 21.80 -17.20 6.84
CA ARG A 243 21.20 -17.60 5.55
C ARG A 243 21.65 -18.98 5.10
N ALA A 244 22.88 -19.40 5.42
CA ALA A 244 23.42 -20.71 5.06
C ALA A 244 22.72 -21.87 5.79
N GLU A 245 22.18 -21.61 6.98
CA GLU A 245 21.57 -22.65 7.84
C GLU A 245 20.03 -22.79 7.66
N ASN A 246 19.34 -21.82 7.08
CA ASN A 246 17.87 -21.74 7.12
C ASN A 246 17.19 -22.22 5.82
N SER A 247 16.63 -23.42 5.87
CA SER A 247 15.65 -23.94 4.89
C SER A 247 14.23 -23.38 5.16
N TRP A 248 13.35 -23.41 4.15
CA TRP A 248 11.90 -23.11 4.30
C TRP A 248 11.20 -24.00 5.33
N GLY A 249 11.73 -25.20 5.57
CA GLY A 249 11.25 -26.12 6.61
C GLY A 249 11.29 -25.58 8.04
N VAL A 250 12.03 -24.50 8.29
CA VAL A 250 12.09 -23.82 9.61
C VAL A 250 10.70 -23.32 10.05
N PHE A 251 9.82 -22.92 9.11
CA PHE A 251 8.47 -22.47 9.44
C PHE A 251 7.57 -23.55 10.00
N LEU A 252 7.84 -24.81 9.68
CA LEU A 252 7.09 -25.97 10.17
C LEU A 252 7.51 -26.42 11.57
N GLN A 253 8.66 -25.93 12.07
CA GLN A 253 9.11 -26.24 13.42
C GLN A 253 8.12 -25.69 14.45
N SER A 254 7.80 -26.46 15.48
CA SER A 254 6.83 -26.11 16.53
C SER A 254 7.13 -24.77 17.18
N LYS A 255 8.40 -24.40 17.31
CA LYS A 255 8.88 -23.13 17.85
C LYS A 255 8.40 -21.91 17.07
N TYR A 256 8.33 -21.99 15.75
CA TYR A 256 8.01 -20.83 14.88
C TYR A 256 6.62 -20.90 14.28
N ARG A 257 6.02 -22.08 14.18
CA ARG A 257 4.73 -22.30 13.53
C ARG A 257 3.63 -21.39 14.06
N TYR A 258 3.52 -21.26 15.38
CA TYR A 258 2.49 -20.40 16.01
C TYR A 258 2.69 -18.93 15.64
N LEU A 259 3.93 -18.43 15.70
CA LEU A 259 4.24 -17.02 15.38
C LEU A 259 4.00 -16.72 13.90
N VAL A 260 4.39 -17.65 13.01
CA VAL A 260 4.16 -17.50 11.57
C VAL A 260 2.67 -17.51 11.26
N THR A 261 1.91 -18.44 11.83
CA THR A 261 0.45 -18.49 11.64
C THR A 261 -0.23 -17.23 12.17
N ALA A 262 0.18 -16.72 13.33
CA ALA A 262 -0.38 -15.50 13.89
C ALA A 262 -0.06 -14.26 13.03
N GLY A 263 1.19 -14.08 12.60
CA GLY A 263 1.60 -12.94 11.79
C GLY A 263 0.99 -12.96 10.38
N VAL A 264 0.97 -14.12 9.74
CA VAL A 264 0.30 -14.30 8.44
C VAL A 264 -1.22 -14.12 8.57
N GLY A 265 -1.81 -14.66 9.64
CA GLY A 265 -3.23 -14.50 9.94
C GLY A 265 -3.63 -13.04 10.08
N VAL A 266 -2.92 -12.26 10.89
CA VAL A 266 -3.20 -10.82 11.05
C VAL A 266 -3.08 -10.07 9.72
N ALA A 267 -2.06 -10.38 8.91
CA ALA A 267 -1.87 -9.75 7.60
C ALA A 267 -2.99 -10.11 6.61
N ALA A 268 -3.47 -11.35 6.60
CA ALA A 268 -4.58 -11.78 5.76
C ALA A 268 -5.92 -11.18 6.23
N PHE A 269 -6.20 -11.25 7.53
CA PHE A 269 -7.44 -10.72 8.11
C PHE A 269 -7.57 -9.21 7.97
N GLN A 270 -6.47 -8.46 7.90
CA GLN A 270 -6.50 -7.03 7.58
C GLN A 270 -7.28 -6.76 6.28
N GLN A 271 -7.21 -7.65 5.31
CA GLN A 271 -7.90 -7.49 4.03
C GLN A 271 -9.32 -8.08 4.05
N PHE A 272 -9.51 -9.22 4.71
CA PHE A 272 -10.82 -9.89 4.82
C PHE A 272 -11.86 -9.09 5.61
N GLN A 273 -11.44 -8.05 6.34
CA GLN A 273 -12.34 -7.07 6.98
C GLN A 273 -13.11 -6.18 6.00
N GLY A 274 -12.86 -6.29 4.68
CA GLY A 274 -13.59 -5.54 3.67
C GLY A 274 -13.05 -4.14 3.36
N ALA A 275 -11.85 -3.77 3.83
CA ALA A 275 -11.29 -2.44 3.59
C ALA A 275 -11.24 -2.09 2.09
N ASN A 276 -10.75 -3.00 1.25
CA ASN A 276 -10.68 -2.78 -0.19
C ASN A 276 -12.06 -2.74 -0.87
N ALA A 277 -13.07 -3.42 -0.30
CA ALA A 277 -14.44 -3.30 -0.79
C ALA A 277 -14.94 -1.85 -0.65
N ILE A 278 -14.63 -1.18 0.45
CA ILE A 278 -14.99 0.24 0.63
C ILE A 278 -14.13 1.11 -0.29
N PHE A 279 -12.80 0.94 -0.27
CA PHE A 279 -11.89 1.84 -0.99
C PHE A 279 -12.11 1.86 -2.50
N TYR A 280 -12.43 0.73 -3.13
CA TYR A 280 -12.66 0.69 -4.57
C TYR A 280 -14.10 0.97 -4.99
N TYR A 281 -15.07 0.62 -4.14
CA TYR A 281 -16.47 0.55 -4.56
C TYR A 281 -17.38 1.56 -3.84
N ILE A 282 -16.82 2.51 -3.07
CA ILE A 282 -17.66 3.48 -2.33
C ILE A 282 -18.63 4.26 -3.24
N PRO A 283 -18.27 4.74 -4.45
CA PRO A 283 -19.24 5.41 -5.31
C PRO A 283 -20.39 4.49 -5.72
N LEU A 284 -20.11 3.22 -6.02
CA LEU A 284 -21.12 2.23 -6.38
C LEU A 284 -21.98 1.80 -5.18
N ILE A 285 -21.40 1.74 -3.99
CA ILE A 285 -22.15 1.46 -2.75
C ILE A 285 -23.15 2.58 -2.49
N VAL A 286 -22.72 3.83 -2.64
CA VAL A 286 -23.58 5.00 -2.43
C VAL A 286 -24.64 5.12 -3.53
N GLU A 287 -24.29 4.84 -4.79
CA GLU A 287 -25.25 4.75 -5.91
C GLU A 287 -26.39 3.78 -5.58
N LYS A 288 -26.04 2.58 -5.12
CA LYS A 288 -27.00 1.54 -4.79
C LYS A 288 -27.89 1.94 -3.60
N ALA A 289 -27.36 2.69 -2.65
CA ALA A 289 -28.08 3.17 -1.48
C ALA A 289 -28.99 4.37 -1.79
N THR A 290 -28.51 5.32 -2.59
CA THR A 290 -29.20 6.62 -2.81
C THR A 290 -30.00 6.68 -4.12
N GLY A 291 -29.74 5.77 -5.06
CA GLY A 291 -30.33 5.81 -6.42
C GLY A 291 -29.74 6.91 -7.32
N GLN A 292 -28.71 7.64 -6.87
CA GLN A 292 -28.01 8.63 -7.68
C GLN A 292 -26.83 8.00 -8.40
N THR A 293 -26.44 8.54 -9.56
CA THR A 293 -25.34 7.99 -10.36
C THR A 293 -24.01 7.97 -9.61
N ALA A 294 -23.23 6.90 -9.74
CA ALA A 294 -21.96 6.74 -9.03
C ALA A 294 -20.96 7.87 -9.36
N SER A 295 -20.96 8.39 -10.58
CA SER A 295 -20.11 9.53 -10.97
C SER A 295 -20.43 10.81 -10.19
N SER A 296 -21.69 11.02 -9.78
CA SER A 296 -22.07 12.17 -8.93
C SER A 296 -21.60 11.99 -7.47
N GLN A 297 -21.27 10.79 -7.06
CA GLN A 297 -20.93 10.44 -5.69
C GLN A 297 -19.42 10.52 -5.38
N LEU A 298 -18.60 11.10 -6.27
CA LEU A 298 -17.14 11.20 -6.10
C LEU A 298 -16.70 12.13 -4.94
N MET A 299 -17.63 12.86 -4.32
CA MET A 299 -17.35 13.61 -3.09
C MET A 299 -17.03 12.67 -1.91
N TRP A 300 -17.70 11.52 -1.83
CA TRP A 300 -17.56 10.59 -0.71
C TRP A 300 -16.16 9.97 -0.59
N PRO A 301 -15.49 9.55 -1.67
CA PRO A 301 -14.08 9.16 -1.61
C PRO A 301 -13.18 10.23 -1.01
N ILE A 302 -13.40 11.52 -1.30
CA ILE A 302 -12.61 12.62 -0.73
C ILE A 302 -12.79 12.65 0.79
N ILE A 303 -14.01 12.56 1.29
CA ILE A 303 -14.29 12.51 2.73
C ILE A 303 -13.58 11.30 3.36
N GLN A 304 -13.67 10.13 2.73
CA GLN A 304 -12.97 8.93 3.16
C GLN A 304 -11.45 9.12 3.19
N GLY A 305 -10.88 9.74 2.14
CA GLY A 305 -9.46 10.07 2.06
C GLY A 305 -8.99 11.00 3.18
N ILE A 306 -9.78 12.02 3.51
CA ILE A 306 -9.51 12.92 4.63
C ILE A 306 -9.51 12.13 5.95
N LEU A 307 -10.48 11.26 6.18
CA LEU A 307 -10.56 10.42 7.37
C LEU A 307 -9.37 9.44 7.47
N LEU A 308 -8.93 8.88 6.35
CA LEU A 308 -7.72 8.04 6.29
C LEU A 308 -6.47 8.82 6.72
N VAL A 309 -6.28 10.03 6.20
CA VAL A 309 -5.14 10.88 6.56
C VAL A 309 -5.22 11.26 8.05
N LEU A 310 -6.38 11.72 8.52
CA LEU A 310 -6.57 12.05 9.94
C LEU A 310 -6.30 10.84 10.84
N GLY A 311 -6.83 9.67 10.49
CA GLY A 311 -6.60 8.43 11.23
C GLY A 311 -5.11 8.06 11.27
N SER A 312 -4.39 8.18 10.16
CA SER A 312 -2.95 7.92 10.13
C SER A 312 -2.15 8.87 11.03
N LEU A 313 -2.55 10.15 11.09
CA LEU A 313 -1.93 11.12 12.00
C LEU A 313 -2.27 10.83 13.47
N ILE A 314 -3.50 10.43 13.77
CA ILE A 314 -3.91 9.97 15.11
C ILE A 314 -3.04 8.79 15.53
N PHE A 315 -2.82 7.82 14.65
CA PHE A 315 -1.96 6.67 14.93
C PHE A 315 -0.56 7.09 15.38
N LEU A 316 0.07 8.06 14.71
CA LEU A 316 1.42 8.53 15.10
C LEU A 316 1.49 9.06 16.54
N VAL A 317 0.36 9.55 17.08
CA VAL A 317 0.26 10.08 18.45
C VAL A 317 -0.03 8.97 19.47
N ILE A 318 -0.87 7.99 19.11
CA ILE A 318 -1.38 6.98 20.05
C ILE A 318 -0.60 5.66 20.03
N ALA A 319 0.20 5.42 18.98
CA ALA A 319 0.88 4.15 18.74
C ALA A 319 1.68 3.63 19.94
N ASP A 320 2.35 4.53 20.68
CA ASP A 320 3.18 4.17 21.83
C ASP A 320 2.46 4.28 23.18
N ARG A 321 1.21 4.79 23.20
CA ARG A 321 0.43 5.00 24.42
C ARG A 321 -0.45 3.82 24.80
N PHE A 322 -0.87 3.01 23.81
CA PHE A 322 -1.80 1.91 24.02
C PHE A 322 -1.18 0.58 23.58
N ASN A 323 -1.62 -0.50 24.24
CA ASN A 323 -1.22 -1.85 23.88
C ASN A 323 -1.76 -2.22 22.48
N ARG A 324 -0.87 -2.78 21.63
CA ARG A 324 -1.20 -3.23 20.25
C ARG A 324 -2.47 -4.09 20.21
N ARG A 325 -2.58 -5.03 21.18
CA ARG A 325 -3.71 -5.96 21.28
C ARG A 325 -5.04 -5.26 21.58
N THR A 326 -5.03 -4.24 22.41
CA THR A 326 -6.23 -3.45 22.75
C THR A 326 -6.70 -2.67 21.52
N LEU A 327 -5.76 -1.98 20.84
CA LEU A 327 -6.10 -1.20 19.63
C LEU A 327 -6.68 -2.09 18.52
N LEU A 328 -6.13 -3.29 18.28
CA LEU A 328 -6.68 -4.20 17.28
C LEU A 328 -8.06 -4.71 17.65
N ARG A 329 -8.30 -5.07 18.92
CA ARG A 329 -9.60 -5.56 19.38
C ARG A 329 -10.67 -4.48 19.30
N THR A 330 -10.39 -3.29 19.83
CA THR A 330 -11.35 -2.17 19.81
C THR A 330 -11.61 -1.70 18.40
N GLY A 331 -10.55 -1.58 17.58
CA GLY A 331 -10.70 -1.24 16.17
C GLY A 331 -11.54 -2.26 15.41
N GLY A 332 -11.21 -3.54 15.52
CA GLY A 332 -11.96 -4.63 14.87
C GLY A 332 -13.42 -4.68 15.29
N LEU A 333 -13.72 -4.52 16.60
CA LEU A 333 -15.10 -4.49 17.09
C LEU A 333 -15.90 -3.33 16.47
N ILE A 334 -15.35 -2.12 16.48
CA ILE A 334 -16.06 -0.94 15.94
C ILE A 334 -16.22 -1.05 14.43
N MET A 335 -15.18 -1.56 13.72
CA MET A 335 -15.25 -1.82 12.29
C MET A 335 -16.31 -2.85 11.93
N GLY A 336 -16.39 -3.97 12.67
CA GLY A 336 -17.44 -4.99 12.50
C GLY A 336 -18.84 -4.42 12.76
N LEU A 337 -19.01 -3.66 13.85
CA LEU A 337 -20.26 -2.98 14.15
C LEU A 337 -20.66 -1.98 13.06
N SER A 338 -19.68 -1.31 12.42
CA SER A 338 -19.95 -0.37 11.33
C SER A 338 -20.54 -1.04 10.07
N PHE A 339 -20.36 -2.34 9.89
CA PHE A 339 -21.05 -3.12 8.85
C PHE A 339 -22.38 -3.69 9.32
N ILE A 340 -22.45 -4.18 10.56
CA ILE A 340 -23.63 -4.89 11.07
C ILE A 340 -24.75 -3.91 11.44
N LEU A 341 -24.43 -2.80 12.08
CA LEU A 341 -25.44 -1.85 12.56
C LEU A 341 -26.29 -1.24 11.44
N PRO A 342 -25.74 -0.73 10.33
CA PRO A 342 -26.59 -0.20 9.25
C PRO A 342 -27.52 -1.26 8.67
N THR A 343 -27.06 -2.52 8.56
CA THR A 343 -27.90 -3.63 8.12
C THR A 343 -29.08 -3.87 9.05
N ILE A 344 -28.86 -3.88 10.36
CA ILE A 344 -29.92 -4.06 11.36
C ILE A 344 -30.87 -2.85 11.37
N LEU A 345 -30.32 -1.65 11.29
CA LEU A 345 -31.13 -0.41 11.29
C LEU A 345 -32.02 -0.34 10.05
N GLU A 346 -31.55 -0.72 8.87
CA GLU A 346 -32.34 -0.78 7.65
C GLU A 346 -33.50 -1.77 7.77
N MET A 347 -33.32 -2.90 8.48
CA MET A 347 -34.38 -3.87 8.73
C MET A 347 -35.44 -3.35 9.72
N ILE A 348 -35.03 -2.53 10.70
CA ILE A 348 -35.95 -2.00 11.72
C ILE A 348 -36.64 -0.72 11.24
N PHE A 349 -35.92 0.09 10.49
CA PHE A 349 -36.34 1.39 9.96
C PHE A 349 -36.17 1.43 8.43
N PRO A 350 -37.11 0.85 7.66
CA PRO A 350 -37.00 0.80 6.19
C PRO A 350 -36.91 2.17 5.51
N ASP A 351 -37.43 3.22 6.16
CA ASP A 351 -37.42 4.61 5.67
C ASP A 351 -36.14 5.38 6.13
N MET A 352 -35.13 4.69 6.64
CA MET A 352 -33.89 5.31 7.08
C MET A 352 -33.19 5.99 5.90
N ASP A 353 -32.65 7.22 6.13
CA ASP A 353 -31.88 7.93 5.11
C ASP A 353 -30.66 7.08 4.70
N PRO A 354 -30.50 6.75 3.41
CA PRO A 354 -29.37 5.97 2.89
C PRO A 354 -27.98 6.55 3.22
N ILE A 355 -27.90 7.87 3.50
CA ILE A 355 -26.67 8.53 3.94
C ILE A 355 -26.12 7.92 5.23
N MET A 356 -26.98 7.34 6.07
CA MET A 356 -26.55 6.67 7.31
C MET A 356 -25.56 5.54 7.04
N ILE A 357 -25.70 4.80 5.94
CA ILE A 357 -24.73 3.78 5.51
C ILE A 357 -23.34 4.40 5.35
N VAL A 358 -23.28 5.56 4.68
CA VAL A 358 -22.01 6.25 4.43
C VAL A 358 -21.39 6.77 5.73
N VAL A 359 -22.20 7.18 6.71
CA VAL A 359 -21.71 7.56 8.04
C VAL A 359 -21.05 6.36 8.74
N PHE A 360 -21.69 5.20 8.75
CA PHE A 360 -21.09 3.99 9.33
C PHE A 360 -19.82 3.55 8.60
N LEU A 361 -19.79 3.61 7.26
CA LEU A 361 -18.59 3.34 6.49
C LEU A 361 -17.47 4.35 6.78
N SER A 362 -17.81 5.60 7.06
CA SER A 362 -16.84 6.62 7.48
C SER A 362 -16.25 6.34 8.86
N ILE A 363 -17.06 5.85 9.81
CA ILE A 363 -16.59 5.36 11.11
C ILE A 363 -15.63 4.17 10.91
N TYR A 364 -16.01 3.20 10.06
CA TYR A 364 -15.14 2.09 9.70
C TYR A 364 -13.78 2.57 9.22
N VAL A 365 -13.76 3.47 8.22
CA VAL A 365 -12.52 3.97 7.60
C VAL A 365 -11.64 4.69 8.61
N LEU A 366 -12.21 5.52 9.47
CA LEU A 366 -11.46 6.20 10.50
C LEU A 366 -10.79 5.21 11.47
N PHE A 367 -11.55 4.23 11.98
CA PHE A 367 -11.00 3.24 12.90
C PHE A 367 -10.01 2.31 12.22
N TYR A 368 -10.24 1.90 10.98
CA TYR A 368 -9.27 1.17 10.19
C TYR A 368 -7.94 1.94 10.07
N ALA A 369 -8.00 3.23 9.76
CA ALA A 369 -6.83 4.06 9.50
C ALA A 369 -5.89 4.24 10.69
N PHE A 370 -6.42 4.31 11.93
CA PHE A 370 -5.56 4.45 13.11
C PHE A 370 -5.34 3.15 13.91
N THR A 371 -5.97 2.04 13.50
CA THR A 371 -5.78 0.74 14.16
C THR A 371 -5.18 -0.30 13.21
N TRP A 372 -6.00 -1.01 12.45
CA TRP A 372 -5.57 -2.16 11.66
C TRP A 372 -4.60 -1.83 10.53
N ALA A 373 -4.80 -0.71 9.83
CA ALA A 373 -3.93 -0.37 8.70
C ALA A 373 -2.45 -0.26 9.08
N PRO A 374 -2.05 0.53 10.08
CA PRO A 374 -0.65 0.63 10.49
C PRO A 374 -0.19 -0.49 11.42
N LEU A 375 -1.06 -0.94 12.35
CA LEU A 375 -0.66 -1.92 13.38
C LEU A 375 -0.33 -3.30 12.80
N THR A 376 -0.98 -3.72 11.72
CA THR A 376 -0.65 -4.99 11.05
C THR A 376 0.83 -5.04 10.67
N TRP A 377 1.35 -3.97 10.07
CA TRP A 377 2.74 -3.90 9.64
C TRP A 377 3.72 -3.76 10.81
N VAL A 378 3.33 -3.04 11.85
CA VAL A 378 4.10 -2.97 13.10
C VAL A 378 4.22 -4.36 13.72
N LEU A 379 3.09 -5.08 13.85
CA LEU A 379 3.08 -6.44 14.41
C LEU A 379 3.88 -7.42 13.56
N VAL A 380 3.74 -7.40 12.23
CA VAL A 380 4.53 -8.25 11.32
C VAL A 380 6.02 -7.97 11.48
N GLY A 381 6.41 -6.73 11.74
CA GLY A 381 7.80 -6.36 12.03
C GLY A 381 8.31 -6.82 13.41
N GLU A 382 7.44 -6.87 14.42
CA GLU A 382 7.80 -7.15 15.81
C GLU A 382 7.68 -8.64 16.19
N ILE A 383 6.69 -9.37 15.63
CA ILE A 383 6.34 -10.74 16.06
C ILE A 383 7.38 -11.78 15.66
N PHE A 384 8.12 -11.56 14.56
CA PHE A 384 9.06 -12.53 14.02
C PHE A 384 10.46 -12.38 14.60
N PRO A 385 11.07 -13.47 15.13
CA PRO A 385 12.48 -13.50 15.51
C PRO A 385 13.40 -13.16 14.34
N LEU A 386 14.54 -12.55 14.62
CA LEU A 386 15.52 -12.10 13.61
C LEU A 386 15.88 -13.20 12.59
N ALA A 387 16.04 -14.46 13.07
CA ALA A 387 16.42 -15.60 12.22
C ALA A 387 15.46 -15.88 11.05
N ILE A 388 14.15 -15.61 11.23
CA ILE A 388 13.13 -15.92 10.21
C ILE A 388 12.41 -14.66 9.68
N ARG A 389 12.67 -13.50 10.29
CA ARG A 389 11.89 -12.26 10.08
C ARG A 389 11.71 -11.90 8.61
N GLY A 390 12.77 -11.86 7.82
CA GLY A 390 12.68 -11.44 6.42
C GLY A 390 11.75 -12.32 5.59
N ARG A 391 11.87 -13.65 5.74
CA ARG A 391 11.03 -14.61 4.99
C ARG A 391 9.61 -14.65 5.51
N ALA A 392 9.42 -14.60 6.85
CA ALA A 392 8.09 -14.62 7.47
C ALA A 392 7.31 -13.34 7.17
N SER A 393 7.96 -12.17 7.16
CA SER A 393 7.34 -10.91 6.75
C SER A 393 6.99 -10.90 5.25
N GLY A 394 7.84 -11.48 4.40
CA GLY A 394 7.53 -11.66 2.98
C GLY A 394 6.31 -12.56 2.77
N LEU A 395 6.21 -13.67 3.51
CA LEU A 395 5.05 -14.55 3.47
C LEU A 395 3.77 -13.84 3.96
N ALA A 396 3.84 -13.10 5.07
CA ALA A 396 2.72 -12.30 5.57
C ALA A 396 2.27 -11.25 4.56
N SER A 397 3.20 -10.58 3.89
CA SER A 397 2.90 -9.62 2.81
C SER A 397 2.22 -10.31 1.62
N SER A 398 2.68 -11.49 1.21
CA SER A 398 2.04 -12.24 0.11
C SER A 398 0.60 -12.62 0.46
N PHE A 399 0.34 -13.08 1.68
CA PHE A 399 -1.03 -13.39 2.12
C PHE A 399 -1.91 -12.14 2.25
N ASN A 400 -1.33 -11.01 2.62
CA ASN A 400 -2.04 -9.73 2.61
C ASN A 400 -2.49 -9.37 1.18
N TRP A 401 -1.59 -9.46 0.19
CA TRP A 401 -1.93 -9.21 -1.21
C TRP A 401 -2.94 -10.21 -1.78
N ILE A 402 -2.84 -11.49 -1.42
CA ILE A 402 -3.83 -12.53 -1.78
C ILE A 402 -5.20 -12.17 -1.20
N GLY A 403 -5.27 -11.82 0.09
CA GLY A 403 -6.52 -11.36 0.72
C GLY A 403 -7.11 -10.13 0.03
N SER A 404 -6.27 -9.15 -0.27
CA SER A 404 -6.63 -7.94 -1.01
C SER A 404 -7.23 -8.27 -2.40
N PHE A 405 -6.56 -9.15 -3.14
CA PHE A 405 -7.03 -9.63 -4.45
C PHE A 405 -8.38 -10.32 -4.35
N LEU A 406 -8.53 -11.25 -3.41
CA LEU A 406 -9.77 -12.01 -3.23
C LEU A 406 -10.94 -11.09 -2.86
N VAL A 407 -10.75 -10.17 -1.93
CA VAL A 407 -11.80 -9.22 -1.54
C VAL A 407 -12.18 -8.30 -2.71
N GLY A 408 -11.21 -7.74 -3.43
CA GLY A 408 -11.47 -6.89 -4.58
C GLY A 408 -12.21 -7.61 -5.72
N LEU A 409 -11.84 -8.87 -5.99
CA LEU A 409 -12.47 -9.71 -7.01
C LEU A 409 -13.88 -10.16 -6.61
N MET A 410 -14.04 -10.62 -5.36
CA MET A 410 -15.29 -11.23 -4.91
C MET A 410 -16.38 -10.22 -4.57
N PHE A 411 -16.03 -9.01 -4.15
CA PHE A 411 -17.02 -8.02 -3.72
C PHE A 411 -18.09 -7.73 -4.77
N PRO A 412 -17.78 -7.36 -6.03
CA PRO A 412 -18.83 -7.11 -7.03
C PRO A 412 -19.62 -8.37 -7.38
N ILE A 413 -18.99 -9.55 -7.36
CA ILE A 413 -19.66 -10.83 -7.61
C ILE A 413 -20.66 -11.12 -6.46
N MET A 414 -20.24 -10.90 -5.21
CA MET A 414 -21.11 -11.10 -4.03
C MET A 414 -22.28 -10.10 -4.04
N THR A 415 -22.04 -8.83 -4.37
CA THR A 415 -23.10 -7.81 -4.42
C THR A 415 -24.05 -7.98 -5.61
N ALA A 416 -23.65 -8.73 -6.64
CA ALA A 416 -24.55 -9.15 -7.72
C ALA A 416 -25.41 -10.36 -7.34
N ALA A 417 -24.86 -11.28 -6.51
CA ALA A 417 -25.52 -12.51 -6.10
C ALA A 417 -26.39 -12.35 -4.83
N PHE A 418 -25.98 -11.47 -3.94
CA PHE A 418 -26.62 -11.24 -2.64
C PHE A 418 -26.99 -9.76 -2.45
N SER A 419 -27.87 -9.47 -1.48
CA SER A 419 -28.13 -8.09 -1.09
C SER A 419 -26.87 -7.43 -0.50
N GLN A 420 -26.76 -6.11 -0.62
CA GLN A 420 -25.65 -5.35 -0.03
C GLN A 420 -25.56 -5.56 1.50
N ALA A 421 -26.71 -5.65 2.17
CA ALA A 421 -26.83 -5.95 3.59
C ALA A 421 -26.20 -7.31 3.96
N ALA A 422 -26.47 -8.36 3.17
CA ALA A 422 -25.89 -9.69 3.39
C ALA A 422 -24.35 -9.66 3.23
N VAL A 423 -23.85 -8.95 2.23
CA VAL A 423 -22.41 -8.81 2.01
C VAL A 423 -21.74 -8.04 3.16
N PHE A 424 -22.38 -6.98 3.65
CA PHE A 424 -21.89 -6.24 4.82
C PHE A 424 -21.90 -7.09 6.10
N ALA A 425 -22.93 -7.90 6.29
CA ALA A 425 -22.96 -8.85 7.42
C ALA A 425 -21.79 -9.84 7.37
N ILE A 426 -21.41 -10.35 6.20
CA ILE A 426 -20.26 -11.25 6.03
C ILE A 426 -18.94 -10.56 6.44
N PHE A 427 -18.74 -9.29 6.07
CA PHE A 427 -17.54 -8.54 6.47
C PHE A 427 -17.57 -8.10 7.95
N GLY A 428 -18.75 -7.98 8.54
CA GLY A 428 -18.92 -7.55 9.93
C GLY A 428 -18.65 -8.63 10.98
N VAL A 429 -18.73 -9.92 10.59
CA VAL A 429 -18.48 -11.10 11.47
C VAL A 429 -17.02 -11.52 11.39
#